data_5711a9f070436ad00dfc8f117fc2ccbc
#
_entry.id   5711a9f070436ad00dfc8f117fc2ccbc
#
_cell.length_a   1.000
_cell.length_b   1.000
_cell.length_c   1.000
_cell.angle_alpha   90.00
_cell.angle_beta   90.00
_cell.angle_gamma   90.00
#
_symmetry.space_group_name_H-M   'P 1'
#
loop_
_entity.id
_entity.type
_entity.pdbx_description
1 polymer ?
#
loop_
_entity_poly.entity_id
_entity_poly.type
_entity_poly.pdbx_seq_one_letter_code
_entity_poly.pdbx_strand_id
1 'polypeptide(L)'
;KQRMSKEDQQGVAFYFRSTYPKYIIWMLICKATLQKKLLSVTQVTEGYDLSETAVRSIFEEATDAGYAHKVKVGKAYFYCATNVTMRGYSQRLMSEAEFHTDKKFSHLHAFKSFLKYLPTSDNFKKNNWFDLTK
;
A
#
# COMPACT_ATOMS: atom_id res chain seq x y z
N LYS A 1 -9.94 -19.74 2.72
CA LYS A 1 -9.00 -18.76 2.30
C LYS A 1 -9.38 -18.10 1.00
N GLN A 2 -9.44 -16.81 1.03
CA GLN A 2 -9.94 -16.11 -0.11
C GLN A 2 -8.85 -15.71 -1.08
N ARG A 3 -9.18 -15.83 -2.33
CA ARG A 3 -8.30 -15.42 -3.39
C ARG A 3 -8.84 -14.13 -3.97
N MET A 4 -7.94 -13.20 -4.23
CA MET A 4 -8.33 -11.94 -4.81
C MET A 4 -8.75 -12.13 -6.24
N SER A 5 -9.84 -11.52 -6.62
CA SER A 5 -10.29 -11.61 -8.00
C SER A 5 -9.40 -10.73 -8.88
N LYS A 6 -9.41 -11.03 -10.16
CA LYS A 6 -8.73 -10.20 -11.12
C LYS A 6 -9.30 -8.79 -11.14
N GLU A 7 -10.60 -8.70 -10.97
CA GLU A 7 -11.26 -7.40 -11.01
C GLU A 7 -10.79 -6.51 -9.88
N ASP A 8 -10.63 -7.08 -8.68
CA ASP A 8 -10.13 -6.31 -7.56
C ASP A 8 -8.74 -5.80 -7.81
N GLN A 9 -7.87 -6.67 -8.34
CA GLN A 9 -6.50 -6.29 -8.61
C GLN A 9 -6.43 -5.24 -9.71
N GLN A 10 -7.25 -5.37 -10.74
CA GLN A 10 -7.28 -4.42 -11.83
C GLN A 10 -7.79 -3.07 -11.37
N GLY A 11 -8.80 -3.08 -10.49
CA GLY A 11 -9.34 -1.84 -9.96
C GLY A 11 -8.32 -1.05 -9.18
N VAL A 12 -7.55 -1.73 -8.32
CA VAL A 12 -6.50 -1.09 -7.56
C VAL A 12 -5.44 -0.49 -8.48
N ALA A 13 -4.99 -1.28 -9.45
CA ALA A 13 -3.96 -0.81 -10.37
C ALA A 13 -4.47 0.35 -11.20
N PHE A 14 -5.71 0.26 -11.67
CA PHE A 14 -6.29 1.32 -12.46
C PHE A 14 -6.33 2.63 -11.67
N TYR A 15 -6.76 2.55 -10.41
CA TYR A 15 -6.83 3.73 -9.58
C TYR A 15 -5.45 4.35 -9.35
N PHE A 16 -4.50 3.54 -8.90
CA PHE A 16 -3.21 4.08 -8.47
C PHE A 16 -2.29 4.43 -9.63
N ARG A 17 -2.57 3.92 -10.82
CA ARG A 17 -1.74 4.26 -11.98
C ARG A 17 -2.31 5.41 -12.78
N SER A 18 -3.46 5.93 -12.38
CA SER A 18 -4.12 6.95 -13.19
C SER A 18 -3.43 8.30 -13.15
N THR A 19 -2.68 8.60 -12.08
CA THR A 19 -1.90 9.84 -12.01
C THR A 19 -0.59 9.54 -11.30
N TYR A 20 0.38 10.44 -11.51
CA TYR A 20 1.67 10.30 -10.86
C TYR A 20 1.57 10.34 -9.33
N PRO A 21 0.87 11.30 -8.73
CA PRO A 21 0.74 11.30 -7.27
C PRO A 21 0.13 10.02 -6.73
N LYS A 22 -0.87 9.47 -7.40
CA LYS A 22 -1.48 8.23 -6.94
C LYS A 22 -0.49 7.08 -6.99
N TYR A 23 0.30 7.02 -8.04
CA TYR A 23 1.29 5.95 -8.16
C TYR A 23 2.34 6.04 -7.06
N ILE A 24 2.80 7.25 -6.77
CA ILE A 24 3.78 7.45 -5.70
C ILE A 24 3.20 7.01 -4.36
N ILE A 25 1.95 7.36 -4.10
CA ILE A 25 1.31 6.98 -2.84
C ILE A 25 1.14 5.46 -2.76
N TRP A 26 0.81 4.82 -3.88
CA TRP A 26 0.71 3.36 -3.91
C TRP A 26 2.02 2.71 -3.47
N MET A 27 3.11 3.17 -4.06
CA MET A 27 4.42 2.67 -3.72
C MET A 27 4.76 2.91 -2.25
N LEU A 28 4.51 4.13 -1.78
CA LEU A 28 4.87 4.49 -0.42
C LEU A 28 4.05 3.76 0.63
N ILE A 29 2.74 3.63 0.40
CA ILE A 29 1.89 2.99 1.38
C ILE A 29 2.18 1.49 1.43
N CYS A 30 2.48 0.87 0.31
CA CYS A 30 2.83 -0.53 0.30
C CYS A 30 4.18 -0.76 0.97
N LYS A 31 5.15 0.11 0.69
CA LYS A 31 6.44 0.00 1.32
C LYS A 31 6.34 0.16 2.84
N ALA A 32 5.58 1.15 3.28
CA ALA A 32 5.41 1.37 4.71
C ALA A 32 4.74 0.17 5.36
N THR A 33 3.69 -0.34 4.73
CA THR A 33 2.98 -1.50 5.26
C THR A 33 3.89 -2.71 5.36
N LEU A 34 4.71 -2.91 4.34
CA LEU A 34 5.67 -4.00 4.34
C LEU A 34 6.65 -3.88 5.51
N GLN A 35 7.02 -2.66 5.85
CA GLN A 35 7.93 -2.39 6.96
C GLN A 35 7.21 -2.31 8.30
N LYS A 36 5.92 -2.60 8.30
CA LYS A 36 5.08 -2.54 9.50
C LYS A 36 5.01 -1.14 10.08
N LYS A 37 4.91 -0.17 9.21
CA LYS A 37 4.79 1.23 9.57
C LYS A 37 3.53 1.81 8.96
N LEU A 38 3.05 2.88 9.59
CA LEU A 38 1.92 3.62 9.06
C LEU A 38 2.43 4.85 8.34
N LEU A 39 1.63 5.35 7.42
CA LEU A 39 2.02 6.49 6.59
C LEU A 39 1.04 7.63 6.83
N SER A 40 1.57 8.85 6.95
CA SER A 40 0.73 10.03 7.15
C SER A 40 0.82 10.96 5.94
N VAL A 41 -0.14 11.87 5.85
CA VAL A 41 -0.12 12.90 4.82
C VAL A 41 1.17 13.70 4.90
N THR A 42 1.55 14.07 6.12
CA THR A 42 2.75 14.90 6.32
C THR A 42 4.01 14.22 5.81
N GLN A 43 4.14 12.92 6.07
CA GLN A 43 5.31 12.19 5.60
C GLN A 43 5.43 12.21 4.08
N VAL A 44 4.29 12.11 3.40
CA VAL A 44 4.31 12.12 1.95
C VAL A 44 4.65 13.52 1.42
N THR A 45 4.01 14.54 1.98
CA THR A 45 4.23 15.88 1.48
C THR A 45 5.62 16.40 1.80
N GLU A 46 6.21 15.96 2.92
CA GLU A 46 7.57 16.37 3.25
C GLU A 46 8.62 15.69 2.40
N GLY A 47 8.34 14.47 2.00
CA GLY A 47 9.31 13.70 1.24
C GLY A 47 9.20 13.87 -0.26
N TYR A 48 8.08 14.37 -0.75
CA TYR A 48 7.81 14.46 -2.17
C TYR A 48 7.14 15.77 -2.50
N ASP A 49 7.35 16.24 -3.72
CA ASP A 49 6.78 17.51 -4.15
C ASP A 49 5.32 17.33 -4.55
N LEU A 50 4.50 17.06 -3.56
CA LEU A 50 3.06 16.86 -3.77
C LEU A 50 2.32 17.77 -2.80
N SER A 51 1.19 18.29 -3.24
CA SER A 51 0.41 19.18 -2.38
C SER A 51 -0.31 18.39 -1.32
N GLU A 52 -0.48 19.01 -0.16
CA GLU A 52 -1.18 18.35 0.94
C GLU A 52 -2.62 18.02 0.55
N THR A 53 -3.27 18.94 -0.17
CA THR A 53 -4.64 18.73 -0.59
C THR A 53 -4.76 17.50 -1.48
N ALA A 54 -3.86 17.36 -2.44
CA ALA A 54 -3.89 16.21 -3.34
C ALA A 54 -3.63 14.91 -2.58
N VAL A 55 -2.64 14.92 -1.68
CA VAL A 55 -2.32 13.72 -0.92
C VAL A 55 -3.47 13.31 -0.03
N ARG A 56 -4.07 14.28 0.65
CA ARG A 56 -5.19 14.01 1.54
C ARG A 56 -6.37 13.42 0.75
N SER A 57 -6.64 14.01 -0.40
CA SER A 57 -7.73 13.53 -1.25
C SER A 57 -7.50 12.09 -1.69
N ILE A 58 -6.28 11.76 -2.06
CA ILE A 58 -5.96 10.40 -2.50
C ILE A 58 -6.13 9.40 -1.35
N PHE A 59 -5.65 9.74 -0.16
CA PHE A 59 -5.83 8.87 0.98
C PHE A 59 -7.30 8.63 1.30
N GLU A 60 -8.11 9.70 1.22
CA GLU A 60 -9.53 9.55 1.51
C GLU A 60 -10.22 8.71 0.45
N GLU A 61 -9.90 8.94 -0.81
CA GLU A 61 -10.48 8.12 -1.88
C GLU A 61 -10.08 6.66 -1.74
N ALA A 62 -8.81 6.43 -1.44
CA ALA A 62 -8.32 5.06 -1.31
C ALA A 62 -9.00 4.36 -0.13
N THR A 63 -9.19 5.09 0.97
CA THR A 63 -9.86 4.53 2.14
C THR A 63 -11.31 4.17 1.80
N ASP A 64 -12.00 5.06 1.11
CA ASP A 64 -13.39 4.83 0.73
C ASP A 64 -13.51 3.65 -0.23
N ALA A 65 -12.53 3.46 -1.08
CA ALA A 65 -12.56 2.36 -2.04
C ALA A 65 -12.11 1.02 -1.45
N GLY A 66 -11.64 1.02 -0.21
CA GLY A 66 -11.15 -0.21 0.41
C GLY A 66 -9.70 -0.51 0.10
N TYR A 67 -8.95 0.47 -0.39
CA TYR A 67 -7.54 0.28 -0.73
C TYR A 67 -6.62 0.67 0.40
N ALA A 68 -7.13 1.34 1.41
CA ALA A 68 -6.34 1.75 2.55
C ALA A 68 -7.17 1.63 3.83
N HIS A 69 -6.47 1.42 4.93
CA HIS A 69 -7.06 1.52 6.26
C HIS A 69 -6.64 2.84 6.86
N LYS A 70 -7.59 3.55 7.45
CA LYS A 70 -7.32 4.78 8.16
C LYS A 70 -7.24 4.46 9.64
N VAL A 71 -6.13 4.80 10.26
CA VAL A 71 -5.86 4.44 11.65
C VAL A 71 -5.61 5.71 12.44
N LYS A 72 -6.32 5.86 13.54
CA LYS A 72 -6.14 7.02 14.41
C LYS A 72 -5.17 6.67 15.52
N VAL A 73 -4.12 7.46 15.66
CA VAL A 73 -3.14 7.30 16.73
C VAL A 73 -3.08 8.63 17.45
N GLY A 74 -3.60 8.68 18.67
CA GLY A 74 -3.76 9.94 19.36
C GLY A 74 -4.74 10.83 18.62
N LYS A 75 -4.29 12.00 18.21
CA LYS A 75 -5.12 12.93 17.45
C LYS A 75 -4.81 12.92 15.97
N ALA A 76 -3.85 12.11 15.55
CA ALA A 76 -3.41 12.10 14.17
C ALA A 76 -3.96 10.88 13.45
N TYR A 77 -4.07 10.99 12.13
CA TYR A 77 -4.52 9.90 11.29
C TYR A 77 -3.36 9.39 10.44
N PHE A 78 -3.31 8.08 10.34
CA PHE A 78 -2.30 7.39 9.56
C PHE A 78 -2.99 6.37 8.66
N TYR A 79 -2.25 5.85 7.70
CA TYR A 79 -2.83 4.94 6.72
C TYR A 79 -1.91 3.76 6.47
N CYS A 80 -2.50 2.62 6.18
CA CYS A 80 -1.76 1.47 5.71
C CYS A 80 -2.54 0.81 4.57
N ALA A 81 -1.86 -0.01 3.81
CA ALA A 81 -2.45 -0.64 2.64
C ALA A 81 -3.28 -1.85 3.06
N THR A 82 -4.39 -2.06 2.35
CA THR A 82 -5.17 -3.28 2.52
C THR A 82 -4.52 -4.39 1.69
N ASN A 83 -5.01 -5.62 1.90
CA ASN A 83 -4.49 -6.77 1.16
C ASN A 83 -4.60 -6.60 -0.35
N VAL A 84 -5.73 -6.07 -0.82
CA VAL A 84 -5.92 -5.91 -2.25
C VAL A 84 -4.88 -4.96 -2.82
N THR A 85 -4.56 -3.91 -2.07
CA THR A 85 -3.57 -2.92 -2.50
C THR A 85 -2.17 -3.52 -2.53
N MET A 86 -1.83 -4.30 -1.51
CA MET A 86 -0.52 -4.94 -1.46
C MET A 86 -0.35 -5.96 -2.58
N ARG A 87 -1.39 -6.75 -2.83
CA ARG A 87 -1.30 -7.76 -3.87
C ARG A 87 -1.27 -7.14 -5.26
N GLY A 88 -2.01 -6.05 -5.45
CA GLY A 88 -1.97 -5.35 -6.73
C GLY A 88 -0.60 -4.80 -7.03
N TYR A 89 0.06 -4.25 -6.03
CA TYR A 89 1.40 -3.72 -6.20
C TYR A 89 2.40 -4.84 -6.45
N SER A 90 2.27 -5.95 -5.73
CA SER A 90 3.13 -7.10 -5.93
C SER A 90 2.98 -7.63 -7.36
N GLN A 91 1.76 -7.70 -7.85
CA GLN A 91 1.50 -8.18 -9.20
C GLN A 91 2.19 -7.31 -10.23
N ARG A 92 2.14 -6.00 -10.02
CA ARG A 92 2.79 -5.08 -10.95
C ARG A 92 4.31 -5.27 -10.94
N LEU A 93 4.89 -5.41 -9.75
CA LEU A 93 6.33 -5.61 -9.64
C LEU A 93 6.75 -6.91 -10.30
N MET A 94 5.95 -7.95 -10.14
CA MET A 94 6.26 -9.22 -10.76
C MET A 94 6.20 -9.15 -12.27
N SER A 95 5.25 -8.42 -12.80
CA SER A 95 5.16 -8.22 -14.24
C SER A 95 6.41 -7.53 -14.77
N GLU A 96 6.87 -6.52 -14.05
CA GLU A 96 8.09 -5.81 -14.45
C GLU A 96 9.30 -6.72 -14.35
N ALA A 97 9.35 -7.54 -13.30
CA ALA A 97 10.46 -8.45 -13.11
C ALA A 97 10.53 -9.46 -14.25
N GLU A 98 9.38 -10.00 -14.64
CA GLU A 98 9.34 -10.94 -15.75
C GLU A 98 9.82 -10.31 -17.04
N PHE A 99 9.45 -9.07 -17.22
CA PHE A 99 9.82 -8.36 -18.43
C PHE A 99 11.34 -8.15 -18.50
N HIS A 100 11.94 -7.82 -17.37
CA HIS A 100 13.36 -7.50 -17.34
C HIS A 100 14.25 -8.70 -17.10
N THR A 101 13.71 -9.79 -16.62
CA THR A 101 14.44 -11.03 -16.34
C THR A 101 15.74 -10.77 -15.60
N ASP A 102 15.67 -10.01 -14.52
CA ASP A 102 16.86 -9.55 -13.85
C ASP A 102 16.99 -10.15 -12.47
N LYS A 103 18.20 -10.53 -12.10
CA LYS A 103 18.47 -11.10 -10.80
C LYS A 103 18.37 -10.10 -9.68
N LYS A 104 18.28 -8.84 -10.00
CA LYS A 104 18.21 -7.79 -8.97
C LYS A 104 16.93 -7.79 -8.21
N PHE A 105 16.04 -8.71 -8.50
CA PHE A 105 14.74 -8.70 -7.86
C PHE A 105 14.67 -9.59 -6.65
N SER A 106 15.79 -9.75 -5.95
CA SER A 106 15.77 -10.48 -4.69
C SER A 106 14.84 -9.81 -3.68
N HIS A 107 14.78 -8.48 -3.71
CA HIS A 107 13.86 -7.77 -2.82
C HIS A 107 12.41 -8.06 -3.20
N LEU A 108 12.14 -8.29 -4.47
CA LEU A 108 10.80 -8.66 -4.91
C LEU A 108 10.43 -10.05 -4.40
N HIS A 109 11.39 -10.94 -4.39
CA HIS A 109 11.16 -12.27 -3.84
C HIS A 109 10.80 -12.19 -2.36
N ALA A 110 11.52 -11.35 -1.62
CA ALA A 110 11.23 -11.16 -0.20
C ALA A 110 9.85 -10.55 -0.01
N PHE A 111 9.48 -9.59 -0.85
CA PHE A 111 8.18 -8.98 -0.80
C PHE A 111 7.09 -10.01 -1.05
N LYS A 112 7.30 -10.85 -2.04
CA LYS A 112 6.36 -11.89 -2.38
C LYS A 112 6.20 -12.89 -1.22
N SER A 113 7.31 -13.26 -0.60
CA SER A 113 7.26 -14.14 0.56
C SER A 113 6.51 -13.49 1.71
N PHE A 114 6.73 -12.21 1.90
CA PHE A 114 6.05 -11.48 2.97
C PHE A 114 4.54 -11.54 2.78
N LEU A 115 4.06 -11.45 1.55
CA LEU A 115 2.62 -11.44 1.29
C LEU A 115 1.93 -12.71 1.74
N LYS A 116 2.67 -13.80 1.83
CA LYS A 116 2.09 -15.05 2.32
C LYS A 116 1.66 -14.95 3.77
N TYR A 117 2.31 -14.09 4.52
CA TYR A 117 2.04 -13.94 5.95
C TYR A 117 1.29 -12.67 6.27
N LEU A 118 0.88 -11.95 5.22
CA LEU A 118 0.14 -10.72 5.43
C LEU A 118 -1.22 -11.05 6.00
N PRO A 119 -1.60 -10.41 7.11
CA PRO A 119 -2.91 -10.70 7.69
C PRO A 119 -4.01 -10.23 6.75
N THR A 120 -5.19 -10.80 6.93
CA THR A 120 -6.35 -10.33 6.17
C THR A 120 -6.66 -8.91 6.62
N SER A 121 -7.45 -8.21 5.83
CA SER A 121 -7.84 -6.85 6.18
C SER A 121 -8.39 -6.74 7.58
N ASP A 122 -9.17 -7.73 7.98
CA ASP A 122 -9.79 -7.69 9.29
C ASP A 122 -8.79 -7.83 10.42
N ASN A 123 -7.67 -8.46 10.14
CA ASN A 123 -6.69 -8.75 11.17
C ASN A 123 -5.63 -7.69 11.35
N PHE A 124 -5.57 -6.71 10.47
CA PHE A 124 -4.55 -5.68 10.58
C PHE A 124 -4.58 -5.01 11.94
N LYS A 125 -5.75 -4.59 12.36
CA LYS A 125 -5.87 -3.89 13.62
C LYS A 125 -5.68 -4.81 14.81
N LYS A 126 -6.16 -6.02 14.70
CA LYS A 126 -6.08 -6.96 15.81
C LYS A 126 -4.66 -7.35 16.15
N ASN A 127 -3.82 -7.44 15.14
CA ASN A 127 -2.47 -7.93 15.36
C ASN A 127 -1.49 -6.84 15.73
N ASN A 128 -1.90 -5.58 15.69
CA ASN A 128 -1.04 -4.45 16.06
C ASN A 128 0.29 -4.43 15.34
N TRP A 129 0.38 -5.08 14.20
CA TRP A 129 1.69 -5.16 13.58
C TRP A 129 2.06 -3.86 12.86
N PHE A 130 1.17 -2.92 12.84
CA PHE A 130 1.46 -1.58 12.33
C PHE A 130 1.34 -0.53 13.43
N ASP A 131 1.53 -0.93 14.67
CA ASP A 131 1.40 -0.02 15.80
C ASP A 131 2.63 0.89 15.88
N LEU A 132 2.41 2.18 15.72
CA LEU A 132 3.49 3.16 15.74
C LEU A 132 3.78 3.74 17.11
N THR A 133 3.03 3.32 18.11
CA THR A 133 3.27 3.85 19.45
C THR A 133 4.46 3.19 20.13
N LYS A 134 5.01 2.21 19.50
CA LYS A 134 6.17 1.53 20.06
C LYS A 134 7.48 2.10 19.66
#